data_a8da24e5ef7cabb54d050d0ae9a5d91e
#
_entry.id   a8da24e5ef7cabb54d050d0ae9a5d91e
#
_cell.length_a   1.000
_cell.length_b   1.000
_cell.length_c   1.000
_cell.angle_alpha   90.00
_cell.angle_beta   90.00
_cell.angle_gamma   90.00
#
_symmetry.space_group_name_H-M   'P 1'
#
loop_
_entity.id
_entity.type
_entity.pdbx_description
1 polymer ?
#
loop_
_entity_poly.entity_id
_entity_poly.type
_entity_poly.pdbx_seq_one_letter_code
_entity_poly.pdbx_strand_id
1 'polypeptide(L)'
;LGEKNPEIYCQILFDCRALQALMPEVAASNGISALTRAAPHTPRAACRWAALCADLPEGRAQQASKRLKVPSGFSLLAARVAQLRPQLKAALKSGPDCMNVLRALDALRREEPFGGFCETLAALEQNSTDAVSAVSTLRAARETAKTVKAADFTGRGLAGPSLGAAIEAAQVERIAELLH
;
A
#
# COMPACT_ATOMS: atom_id res chain seq x y z
N LEU A 1 -0.90 8.30 -17.42
CA LEU A 1 -0.53 8.69 -16.03
C LEU A 1 0.91 9.21 -15.92
N GLY A 2 1.75 9.00 -16.93
CA GLY A 2 3.11 9.56 -16.98
C GLY A 2 3.19 11.07 -17.25
N GLU A 3 2.10 11.68 -17.67
CA GLU A 3 2.02 13.09 -18.02
C GLU A 3 2.05 14.00 -16.77
N LYS A 4 2.29 15.31 -17.02
CA LYS A 4 2.36 16.32 -15.94
C LYS A 4 1.05 16.42 -15.15
N ASN A 5 -0.08 16.42 -15.84
CA ASN A 5 -1.42 16.59 -15.25
C ASN A 5 -2.34 15.44 -15.70
N PRO A 6 -2.14 14.20 -15.21
CA PRO A 6 -2.91 13.04 -15.65
C PRO A 6 -4.40 13.10 -15.26
N GLU A 7 -4.72 13.85 -14.22
CA GLU A 7 -6.10 14.09 -13.75
C GLU A 7 -6.96 14.81 -14.79
N ILE A 8 -6.37 15.75 -15.56
CA ILE A 8 -7.09 16.46 -16.62
C ILE A 8 -7.58 15.49 -17.69
N TYR A 9 -6.72 14.53 -18.09
CA TYR A 9 -7.11 13.51 -19.06
C TYR A 9 -8.27 12.64 -18.52
N CYS A 10 -8.19 12.22 -17.25
CA CYS A 10 -9.26 11.45 -16.62
C CYS A 10 -10.56 12.26 -16.54
N GLN A 11 -10.48 13.57 -16.26
CA GLN A 11 -11.63 14.45 -16.23
C GLN A 11 -12.29 14.60 -17.61
N ILE A 12 -11.51 14.80 -18.66
CA ILE A 12 -12.01 14.86 -20.03
C ILE A 12 -12.76 13.56 -20.40
N LEU A 13 -12.16 12.39 -20.05
CA LEU A 13 -12.84 11.10 -20.29
C LEU A 13 -14.15 10.97 -19.51
N PHE A 14 -14.21 11.54 -18.31
CA PHE A 14 -15.42 11.55 -17.50
C PHE A 14 -16.50 12.43 -18.12
N ASP A 15 -16.16 13.65 -18.53
CA ASP A 15 -17.07 14.64 -19.09
C ASP A 15 -17.69 14.18 -20.42
N CYS A 16 -16.90 13.51 -21.27
CA CYS A 16 -17.39 12.92 -22.52
C CYS A 16 -18.00 11.51 -22.34
N ARG A 17 -18.18 11.03 -21.10
CA ARG A 17 -18.72 9.70 -20.75
C ARG A 17 -17.90 8.49 -21.22
N ALA A 18 -16.71 8.71 -21.76
CA ALA A 18 -15.82 7.62 -22.17
C ALA A 18 -15.27 6.84 -20.95
N LEU A 19 -15.12 7.50 -19.80
CA LEU A 19 -14.63 6.84 -18.60
C LEU A 19 -15.54 5.71 -18.13
N GLN A 20 -16.87 5.85 -18.26
CA GLN A 20 -17.84 4.82 -17.92
C GLN A 20 -17.66 3.54 -18.75
N ALA A 21 -17.27 3.70 -20.03
CA ALA A 21 -17.02 2.57 -20.90
C ALA A 21 -15.65 1.91 -20.61
N LEU A 22 -14.61 2.73 -20.34
CA LEU A 22 -13.24 2.29 -20.14
C LEU A 22 -12.99 1.76 -18.72
N MET A 23 -13.44 2.52 -17.72
CA MET A 23 -13.19 2.28 -16.28
C MET A 23 -14.45 2.57 -15.47
N PRO A 24 -15.53 1.77 -15.60
CA PRO A 24 -16.79 2.03 -14.89
C PRO A 24 -16.61 2.07 -13.37
N GLU A 25 -15.66 1.30 -12.82
CA GLU A 25 -15.36 1.28 -11.39
C GLU A 25 -14.81 2.64 -10.93
N VAL A 26 -13.90 3.23 -11.71
CA VAL A 26 -13.31 4.55 -11.41
C VAL A 26 -14.34 5.65 -11.63
N ALA A 27 -15.15 5.57 -12.69
CA ALA A 27 -16.21 6.54 -12.99
C ALA A 27 -17.27 6.61 -11.87
N ALA A 28 -17.49 5.51 -11.15
CA ALA A 28 -18.42 5.42 -10.03
C ALA A 28 -17.77 5.70 -8.65
N SER A 29 -16.51 6.12 -8.62
CA SER A 29 -15.71 6.33 -7.40
C SER A 29 -15.17 7.75 -7.30
N ASN A 30 -14.45 8.04 -6.21
CA ASN A 30 -13.71 9.28 -6.03
C ASN A 30 -12.29 9.23 -6.66
N GLY A 31 -12.03 8.29 -7.56
CA GLY A 31 -10.69 8.03 -8.10
C GLY A 31 -10.04 9.23 -8.78
N ILE A 32 -10.80 10.02 -9.58
CA ILE A 32 -10.25 11.24 -10.21
C ILE A 32 -9.82 12.25 -9.14
N SER A 33 -10.64 12.49 -8.12
CA SER A 33 -10.30 13.38 -7.01
C SER A 33 -9.06 12.88 -6.24
N ALA A 34 -8.96 11.57 -6.03
CA ALA A 34 -7.77 10.97 -5.41
C ALA A 34 -6.51 11.15 -6.27
N LEU A 35 -6.63 10.96 -7.58
CA LEU A 35 -5.53 11.22 -8.53
C LEU A 35 -5.11 12.70 -8.53
N THR A 36 -6.08 13.63 -8.53
CA THR A 36 -5.83 15.07 -8.47
C THR A 36 -4.99 15.45 -7.24
N ARG A 37 -5.31 14.87 -6.09
CA ARG A 37 -4.52 15.09 -4.86
C ARG A 37 -3.12 14.48 -4.95
N ALA A 38 -2.99 13.29 -5.49
CA ALA A 38 -1.74 12.54 -5.48
C ALA A 38 -0.76 12.96 -6.59
N ALA A 39 -1.25 13.33 -7.78
CA ALA A 39 -0.43 13.56 -8.96
C ALA A 39 0.70 14.60 -8.79
N PRO A 40 0.49 15.73 -8.06
CA PRO A 40 1.56 16.70 -7.81
C PRO A 40 2.70 16.16 -6.92
N HIS A 41 2.47 15.10 -6.14
CA HIS A 41 3.36 14.63 -5.09
C HIS A 41 4.07 13.31 -5.41
N THR A 42 3.72 12.69 -6.54
CA THR A 42 4.45 11.53 -7.07
C THR A 42 4.50 11.57 -8.59
N PRO A 43 5.70 11.48 -9.20
CA PRO A 43 5.83 11.35 -10.66
C PRO A 43 5.60 9.90 -11.12
N ARG A 44 5.53 8.93 -10.21
CA ARG A 44 5.48 7.50 -10.52
C ARG A 44 4.08 7.10 -11.00
N ALA A 45 4.00 6.65 -12.26
CA ALA A 45 2.74 6.22 -12.87
C ALA A 45 2.08 5.07 -12.08
N ALA A 46 2.86 4.18 -11.44
CA ALA A 46 2.35 3.13 -10.57
C ALA A 46 1.60 3.67 -9.35
N CYS A 47 2.18 4.68 -8.68
CA CYS A 47 1.56 5.34 -7.52
C CYS A 47 0.30 6.13 -7.92
N ARG A 48 0.35 6.81 -9.07
CA ARG A 48 -0.81 7.50 -9.64
C ARG A 48 -1.93 6.56 -10.04
N TRP A 49 -1.61 5.38 -10.60
CA TRP A 49 -2.59 4.32 -10.85
C TRP A 49 -3.21 3.80 -9.55
N ALA A 50 -2.38 3.57 -8.54
CA ALA A 50 -2.85 3.14 -7.22
C ALA A 50 -3.73 4.19 -6.55
N ALA A 51 -3.40 5.49 -6.68
CA ALA A 51 -4.22 6.59 -6.19
C ALA A 51 -5.59 6.63 -6.89
N LEU A 52 -5.62 6.49 -8.23
CA LEU A 52 -6.86 6.43 -9.00
C LEU A 52 -7.79 5.29 -8.56
N CYS A 53 -7.21 4.19 -8.07
CA CYS A 53 -7.92 2.99 -7.63
C CYS A 53 -8.13 2.92 -6.10
N ALA A 54 -7.68 3.91 -5.32
CA ALA A 54 -7.55 3.82 -3.86
C ALA A 54 -8.88 3.59 -3.11
N ASP A 55 -9.99 4.07 -3.67
CA ASP A 55 -11.32 3.96 -3.08
C ASP A 55 -12.19 2.86 -3.73
N LEU A 56 -11.59 2.00 -4.56
CA LEU A 56 -12.31 0.91 -5.20
C LEU A 56 -12.55 -0.25 -4.20
N PRO A 57 -13.71 -0.90 -4.28
CA PRO A 57 -13.95 -2.12 -3.52
C PRO A 57 -12.94 -3.22 -3.85
N GLU A 58 -12.80 -4.19 -2.95
CA GLU A 58 -11.89 -5.31 -3.10
C GLU A 58 -12.06 -6.00 -4.47
N GLY A 59 -10.94 -6.34 -5.11
CA GLY A 59 -10.91 -7.00 -6.42
C GLY A 59 -11.18 -6.06 -7.61
N ARG A 60 -11.78 -4.89 -7.42
CA ARG A 60 -12.13 -3.99 -8.54
C ARG A 60 -10.90 -3.35 -9.17
N ALA A 61 -9.88 -3.01 -8.39
CA ALA A 61 -8.62 -2.49 -8.90
C ALA A 61 -7.91 -3.49 -9.84
N GLN A 62 -7.93 -4.79 -9.49
CA GLN A 62 -7.39 -5.85 -10.35
C GLN A 62 -8.22 -6.04 -11.62
N GLN A 63 -9.56 -6.00 -11.53
CA GLN A 63 -10.44 -6.12 -12.69
C GLN A 63 -10.20 -4.99 -13.70
N ALA A 64 -10.16 -3.73 -13.22
CA ALA A 64 -9.82 -2.57 -14.04
C ALA A 64 -8.42 -2.70 -14.67
N SER A 65 -7.43 -3.10 -13.88
CA SER A 65 -6.05 -3.30 -14.33
C SER A 65 -5.96 -4.39 -15.42
N LYS A 66 -6.66 -5.51 -15.25
CA LYS A 66 -6.69 -6.61 -16.22
C LYS A 66 -7.32 -6.17 -17.55
N ARG A 67 -8.46 -5.46 -17.48
CA ARG A 67 -9.17 -4.96 -18.67
C ARG A 67 -8.31 -3.99 -19.49
N LEU A 68 -7.58 -3.11 -18.82
CA LEU A 68 -6.73 -2.10 -19.45
C LEU A 68 -5.31 -2.58 -19.72
N LYS A 69 -5.01 -3.87 -19.46
CA LYS A 69 -3.67 -4.46 -19.62
C LYS A 69 -2.57 -3.67 -18.90
N VAL A 70 -2.90 -3.19 -17.70
CA VAL A 70 -1.96 -2.46 -16.84
C VAL A 70 -0.82 -3.40 -16.39
N PRO A 71 0.43 -2.95 -16.31
CA PRO A 71 1.54 -3.75 -15.83
C PRO A 71 1.26 -4.39 -14.46
N SER A 72 1.69 -5.64 -14.27
CA SER A 72 1.37 -6.43 -13.07
C SER A 72 1.79 -5.76 -11.76
N GLY A 73 2.94 -5.07 -11.74
CA GLY A 73 3.41 -4.32 -10.57
C GLY A 73 2.47 -3.17 -10.19
N PHE A 74 1.92 -2.45 -11.17
CA PHE A 74 0.95 -1.37 -10.95
C PHE A 74 -0.37 -1.94 -10.42
N SER A 75 -0.84 -3.04 -11.03
CA SER A 75 -2.06 -3.73 -10.61
C SER A 75 -1.97 -4.22 -9.17
N LEU A 76 -0.83 -4.81 -8.79
CA LEU A 76 -0.58 -5.28 -7.43
C LEU A 76 -0.56 -4.12 -6.43
N LEU A 77 0.15 -3.04 -6.75
CA LEU A 77 0.19 -1.84 -5.89
C LEU A 77 -1.20 -1.25 -5.69
N ALA A 78 -1.97 -1.07 -6.76
CA ALA A 78 -3.33 -0.55 -6.68
C ALA A 78 -4.24 -1.42 -5.81
N ALA A 79 -4.16 -2.75 -5.96
CA ALA A 79 -4.90 -3.69 -5.14
C ALA A 79 -4.53 -3.58 -3.66
N ARG A 80 -3.24 -3.46 -3.33
CA ARG A 80 -2.77 -3.31 -1.95
C ARG A 80 -3.18 -2.00 -1.33
N VAL A 81 -3.13 -0.90 -2.09
CA VAL A 81 -3.60 0.41 -1.61
C VAL A 81 -5.11 0.35 -1.32
N ALA A 82 -5.92 -0.13 -2.25
CA ALA A 82 -7.36 -0.23 -2.06
C ALA A 82 -7.74 -1.13 -0.86
N GLN A 83 -7.03 -2.24 -0.66
CA GLN A 83 -7.28 -3.19 0.43
C GLN A 83 -6.81 -2.69 1.79
N LEU A 84 -5.58 -2.18 1.87
CA LEU A 84 -4.91 -1.95 3.16
C LEU A 84 -5.10 -0.53 3.70
N ARG A 85 -5.27 0.47 2.82
CA ARG A 85 -5.45 1.87 3.24
C ARG A 85 -6.59 2.07 4.24
N PRO A 86 -7.81 1.51 4.04
CA PRO A 86 -8.93 1.75 4.95
C PRO A 86 -8.71 1.21 6.36
N GLN A 87 -7.94 0.15 6.50
CA GLN A 87 -7.69 -0.53 7.78
C GLN A 87 -6.34 -0.19 8.42
N LEU A 88 -5.49 0.59 7.73
CA LEU A 88 -4.12 0.86 8.19
C LEU A 88 -4.09 1.47 9.59
N LYS A 89 -4.91 2.49 9.85
CA LYS A 89 -4.95 3.18 11.16
C LYS A 89 -5.33 2.22 12.30
N ALA A 90 -6.21 1.27 12.05
CA ALA A 90 -6.57 0.24 13.03
C ALA A 90 -5.43 -0.79 13.20
N ALA A 91 -4.83 -1.23 12.09
CA ALA A 91 -3.75 -2.20 12.11
C ALA A 91 -2.50 -1.71 12.87
N LEU A 92 -2.23 -0.40 12.85
CA LEU A 92 -1.10 0.19 13.58
C LEU A 92 -1.32 0.31 15.10
N LYS A 93 -2.43 -0.21 15.64
CA LYS A 93 -2.66 -0.30 17.09
C LYS A 93 -2.30 -1.67 17.68
N SER A 94 -1.91 -2.62 16.84
CA SER A 94 -1.68 -4.01 17.22
C SER A 94 -0.45 -4.55 16.48
N GLY A 95 0.49 -5.15 17.22
CA GLY A 95 1.68 -5.79 16.65
C GLY A 95 1.33 -6.84 15.59
N PRO A 96 0.41 -7.80 15.87
CA PRO A 96 -0.02 -8.79 14.89
C PRO A 96 -0.63 -8.19 13.63
N ASP A 97 -1.52 -7.20 13.75
CA ASP A 97 -2.17 -6.57 12.59
C ASP A 97 -1.19 -5.74 11.76
N CYS A 98 -0.29 -5.02 12.42
CA CYS A 98 0.80 -4.31 11.73
C CYS A 98 1.69 -5.29 10.95
N MET A 99 2.04 -6.44 11.56
CA MET A 99 2.82 -7.48 10.89
C MET A 99 2.06 -8.07 9.69
N ASN A 100 0.74 -8.24 9.77
CA ASN A 100 -0.09 -8.68 8.65
C ASN A 100 -0.03 -7.69 7.47
N VAL A 101 -0.04 -6.38 7.74
CA VAL A 101 0.16 -5.34 6.71
C VAL A 101 1.55 -5.45 6.09
N LEU A 102 2.61 -5.56 6.89
CA LEU A 102 3.98 -5.70 6.39
C LEU A 102 4.13 -6.97 5.53
N ARG A 103 3.51 -8.08 5.93
CA ARG A 103 3.51 -9.33 5.18
C ARG A 103 2.74 -9.20 3.86
N ALA A 104 1.57 -8.59 3.88
CA ALA A 104 0.78 -8.36 2.68
C ALA A 104 1.52 -7.51 1.64
N LEU A 105 2.41 -6.62 2.09
CA LEU A 105 3.28 -5.80 1.25
C LEU A 105 4.60 -6.47 0.88
N ASP A 106 4.87 -7.70 1.33
CA ASP A 106 6.19 -8.37 1.24
C ASP A 106 7.35 -7.47 1.74
N ALA A 107 7.03 -6.63 2.74
CA ALA A 107 7.84 -5.48 3.16
C ALA A 107 9.23 -5.87 3.72
N LEU A 108 9.35 -7.08 4.30
CA LEU A 108 10.61 -7.53 4.89
C LEU A 108 11.59 -8.06 3.84
N ARG A 109 11.09 -8.45 2.66
CA ARG A 109 11.90 -9.02 1.59
C ARG A 109 12.14 -8.04 0.44
N ARG A 110 11.15 -7.19 0.15
CA ARG A 110 11.15 -6.32 -1.01
C ARG A 110 10.94 -4.87 -0.62
N GLU A 111 11.78 -3.99 -1.16
CA GLU A 111 11.64 -2.54 -0.96
C GLU A 111 10.50 -1.97 -1.80
N GLU A 112 10.40 -2.40 -3.06
CA GLU A 112 9.55 -1.75 -4.06
C GLU A 112 8.05 -1.79 -3.75
N PRO A 113 7.41 -2.93 -3.38
CA PRO A 113 5.99 -2.94 -3.05
C PRO A 113 5.67 -2.08 -1.83
N PHE A 114 6.53 -2.11 -0.83
CA PHE A 114 6.39 -1.34 0.40
C PHE A 114 6.61 0.16 0.17
N GLY A 115 7.69 0.52 -0.53
CA GLY A 115 8.01 1.91 -0.85
C GLY A 115 6.90 2.56 -1.67
N GLY A 116 6.41 1.88 -2.71
CA GLY A 116 5.30 2.36 -3.54
C GLY A 116 4.00 2.55 -2.75
N PHE A 117 3.68 1.65 -1.82
CA PHE A 117 2.54 1.80 -0.92
C PHE A 117 2.67 3.04 -0.05
N CYS A 118 3.79 3.21 0.65
CA CYS A 118 4.06 4.37 1.50
C CYS A 118 4.03 5.69 0.71
N GLU A 119 4.62 5.72 -0.49
CA GLU A 119 4.63 6.88 -1.38
C GLU A 119 3.21 7.25 -1.83
N THR A 120 2.41 6.25 -2.22
CA THR A 120 1.02 6.48 -2.63
C THR A 120 0.19 7.07 -1.48
N LEU A 121 0.32 6.52 -0.27
CA LEU A 121 -0.39 7.05 0.90
C LEU A 121 0.05 8.47 1.24
N ALA A 122 1.34 8.74 1.25
CA ALA A 122 1.87 10.08 1.51
C ALA A 122 1.34 11.10 0.47
N ALA A 123 1.26 10.72 -0.81
CA ALA A 123 0.74 11.56 -1.87
C ALA A 123 -0.78 11.79 -1.76
N LEU A 124 -1.55 10.79 -1.31
CA LEU A 124 -3.01 10.90 -1.14
C LEU A 124 -3.41 11.75 0.07
N GLU A 125 -2.66 11.68 1.16
CA GLU A 125 -3.07 12.10 2.50
C GLU A 125 -2.15 13.20 3.08
N GLN A 126 -1.41 13.91 2.25
CA GLN A 126 -0.38 14.87 2.66
C GLN A 126 -0.85 15.97 3.62
N ASN A 127 -2.14 16.31 3.60
CA ASN A 127 -2.73 17.29 4.50
C ASN A 127 -3.26 16.66 5.81
N SER A 128 -3.09 15.35 5.99
CA SER A 128 -3.51 14.63 7.18
C SER A 128 -2.30 14.28 8.04
N THR A 129 -2.18 14.94 9.19
CA THR A 129 -1.14 14.62 10.19
C THR A 129 -1.21 13.17 10.64
N ASP A 130 -2.40 12.62 10.75
CA ASP A 130 -2.65 11.22 11.12
C ASP A 130 -2.10 10.25 10.07
N ALA A 131 -2.25 10.56 8.79
CA ALA A 131 -1.77 9.69 7.72
C ALA A 131 -0.25 9.77 7.56
N VAL A 132 0.33 10.96 7.72
CA VAL A 132 1.79 11.14 7.75
C VAL A 132 2.38 10.34 8.91
N SER A 133 1.76 10.41 10.09
CA SER A 133 2.13 9.62 11.25
C SER A 133 2.00 8.12 10.98
N ALA A 134 0.91 7.66 10.34
CA ALA A 134 0.69 6.25 10.02
C ALA A 134 1.78 5.70 9.07
N VAL A 135 2.18 6.46 8.05
CA VAL A 135 3.26 6.06 7.15
C VAL A 135 4.60 5.99 7.88
N SER A 136 4.91 6.96 8.75
CA SER A 136 6.14 6.96 9.53
C SER A 136 6.18 5.79 10.53
N THR A 137 5.08 5.51 11.22
CA THR A 137 4.94 4.37 12.13
C THR A 137 5.11 3.04 11.39
N LEU A 138 4.48 2.89 10.22
CA LEU A 138 4.62 1.67 9.42
C LEU A 138 6.08 1.46 8.95
N ARG A 139 6.80 2.53 8.60
CA ARG A 139 8.23 2.47 8.25
C ARG A 139 9.07 2.05 9.47
N ALA A 140 8.82 2.66 10.63
CA ALA A 140 9.49 2.31 11.87
C ALA A 140 9.25 0.84 12.25
N ALA A 141 8.01 0.37 12.18
CA ALA A 141 7.65 -1.03 12.44
C ALA A 141 8.38 -2.00 11.52
N ARG A 142 8.52 -1.67 10.22
CA ARG A 142 9.31 -2.46 9.28
C ARG A 142 10.77 -2.56 9.69
N GLU A 143 11.40 -1.43 10.01
CA GLU A 143 12.81 -1.43 10.40
C GLU A 143 13.01 -2.17 11.73
N THR A 144 12.11 -2.00 12.69
CA THR A 144 12.09 -2.76 13.96
C THR A 144 11.99 -4.28 13.68
N ALA A 145 11.06 -4.72 12.84
CA ALA A 145 10.96 -6.14 12.47
C ALA A 145 12.24 -6.69 11.83
N LYS A 146 12.94 -5.90 11.03
CA LYS A 146 14.20 -6.29 10.39
C LYS A 146 15.38 -6.44 11.36
N THR A 147 15.29 -5.90 12.57
CA THR A 147 16.34 -6.10 13.58
C THR A 147 16.41 -7.53 14.09
N VAL A 148 15.29 -8.25 14.05
CA VAL A 148 15.21 -9.66 14.49
C VAL A 148 15.89 -10.55 13.45
N LYS A 149 16.96 -11.24 13.85
CA LYS A 149 17.77 -12.10 12.97
C LYS A 149 17.63 -13.57 13.35
N ALA A 150 17.80 -14.47 12.39
CA ALA A 150 17.87 -15.90 12.65
C ALA A 150 18.99 -16.27 13.66
N ALA A 151 20.08 -15.50 13.68
CA ALA A 151 21.20 -15.67 14.62
C ALA A 151 20.77 -15.51 16.08
N ASP A 152 19.73 -14.72 16.39
CA ASP A 152 19.23 -14.50 17.75
C ASP A 152 18.61 -15.77 18.36
N PHE A 153 18.37 -16.77 17.53
CA PHE A 153 17.79 -18.06 17.90
C PHE A 153 18.79 -19.22 17.87
N THR A 154 20.08 -18.92 17.64
CA THR A 154 21.15 -19.93 17.63
C THR A 154 21.24 -20.61 19.00
N GLY A 155 21.36 -21.93 19.02
CA GLY A 155 21.42 -22.73 20.25
C GLY A 155 20.07 -23.10 20.87
N ARG A 156 18.93 -22.64 20.32
CA ARG A 156 17.59 -23.00 20.81
C ARG A 156 17.04 -24.30 20.20
N GLY A 157 17.83 -25.01 19.36
CA GLY A 157 17.39 -26.23 18.70
C GLY A 157 16.27 -26.06 17.67
N LEU A 158 16.01 -24.82 17.24
CA LEU A 158 14.94 -24.51 16.28
C LEU A 158 15.47 -24.60 14.85
N ALA A 159 14.71 -25.24 13.96
CA ALA A 159 15.04 -25.36 12.54
C ALA A 159 13.77 -25.31 11.67
N GLY A 160 13.94 -24.93 10.39
CA GLY A 160 12.85 -24.94 9.42
C GLY A 160 11.63 -24.11 9.87
N PRO A 161 10.41 -24.69 9.82
CA PRO A 161 9.18 -23.94 10.15
C PRO A 161 9.14 -23.40 11.59
N SER A 162 9.70 -24.13 12.57
CA SER A 162 9.71 -23.69 13.97
C SER A 162 10.62 -22.48 14.19
N LEU A 163 11.74 -22.38 13.49
CA LEU A 163 12.58 -21.19 13.49
C LEU A 163 11.85 -20.00 12.85
N GLY A 164 11.18 -20.22 11.72
CA GLY A 164 10.38 -19.18 11.06
C GLY A 164 9.29 -18.61 11.98
N ALA A 165 8.56 -19.46 12.66
CA ALA A 165 7.52 -19.06 13.62
C ALA A 165 8.09 -18.29 14.83
N ALA A 166 9.26 -18.71 15.35
CA ALA A 166 9.91 -18.02 16.45
C ALA A 166 10.40 -16.61 16.05
N ILE A 167 10.97 -16.47 14.85
CA ILE A 167 11.36 -15.15 14.30
C ILE A 167 10.15 -14.25 14.16
N GLU A 168 9.05 -14.76 13.57
CA GLU A 168 7.84 -14.00 13.38
C GLU A 168 7.22 -13.56 14.72
N ALA A 169 7.16 -14.44 15.72
CA ALA A 169 6.67 -14.09 17.05
C ALA A 169 7.51 -12.96 17.68
N ALA A 170 8.83 -13.03 17.60
CA ALA A 170 9.71 -11.99 18.09
C ALA A 170 9.56 -10.65 17.31
N GLN A 171 9.34 -10.72 16.01
CA GLN A 171 9.06 -9.53 15.19
C GLN A 171 7.75 -8.85 15.64
N VAL A 172 6.70 -9.63 15.86
CA VAL A 172 5.40 -9.13 16.34
C VAL A 172 5.54 -8.48 17.71
N GLU A 173 6.28 -9.11 18.63
CA GLU A 173 6.54 -8.56 19.97
C GLU A 173 7.27 -7.21 19.91
N ARG A 174 8.36 -7.13 19.12
CA ARG A 174 9.11 -5.88 18.92
C ARG A 174 8.27 -4.77 18.28
N ILE A 175 7.40 -5.13 17.34
CA ILE A 175 6.45 -4.16 16.76
C ILE A 175 5.45 -3.69 17.82
N ALA A 176 4.93 -4.60 18.66
CA ALA A 176 4.00 -4.23 19.72
C ALA A 176 4.63 -3.25 20.73
N GLU A 177 5.89 -3.49 21.12
CA GLU A 177 6.65 -2.57 21.97
C GLU A 177 6.83 -1.18 21.35
N LEU A 178 7.02 -1.09 20.02
CA LEU A 178 7.14 0.18 19.30
C LEU A 178 5.82 0.96 19.27
N LEU A 179 4.68 0.28 19.23
CA LEU A 179 3.35 0.88 19.06
C LEU A 179 2.72 1.38 20.37
N HIS A 180 3.31 1.04 21.51
CA HIS A 180 2.91 1.45 22.87
C HIS A 180 3.81 2.51 23.44
#